data_16e688c8f2d81ef499e0b960e86dd674
#
_entry.id   16e688c8f2d81ef499e0b960e86dd674
#
_cell.length_a   1.000
_cell.length_b   1.000
_cell.length_c   1.000
_cell.angle_alpha   90.00
_cell.angle_beta   90.00
_cell.angle_gamma   90.00
#
_symmetry.space_group_name_H-M   'P 1'
#
loop_
_entity.id
_entity.type
_entity.pdbx_description
1 polymer ?
#
loop_
_entity_poly.entity_id
_entity_poly.type
_entity_poly.pdbx_seq_one_letter_code
_entity_poly.pdbx_strand_id
1 'polypeptide(L)'
;MTNTTNTQHPNYTFALIVVFIVCFLIGFITTMNNSMIAFCSKAFNLTAQQGQYVNTAFYGAYLLSIPFAMLMSKIGYKGTLILGLAVAGIGFIINSFGIQSAIAAQANVYVVFLASMCLVACGVVMLQNVANPYVMVLGSPEKGAFRMTLSQALNSVATTLAPLFITYVIIRGQAPTPSAVPGPFLGLGIFTLLICLILVFLKLPRIDEGKQAEDAGVHREYKSSVFKYPHVWLGALAIFMYMGVEIGVPSMLPYKFKAMPEYASNYASVATSFLAFYWGGMMVGRFVGAAILAKFQPRKLLSACLCLGALCIALSIILPDMLGIYAMLAAGLFHSVMWPLIFNLGLQELGPHTKAATGVINTGVIGAALLMPLMGSIVDAAGVIIATCCLFIFYAYILWFCNLGSKIGLNKQA
;
A
#
# COMPACT_ATOMS: atom_id res chain seq x y z
N MET A 1 2.08 25.58 -49.51
CA MET A 1 1.42 24.26 -49.31
C MET A 1 1.96 23.70 -48.01
N THR A 2 1.28 23.97 -46.91
CA THR A 2 1.64 23.50 -45.56
C THR A 2 1.07 22.10 -45.39
N ASN A 3 1.92 21.08 -45.45
CA ASN A 3 1.55 19.72 -45.10
C ASN A 3 1.33 19.63 -43.59
N THR A 4 0.10 19.78 -43.18
CA THR A 4 -0.33 19.36 -41.85
C THR A 4 -0.39 17.83 -41.79
N THR A 5 0.70 17.20 -41.40
CA THR A 5 0.71 15.78 -41.03
C THR A 5 -0.22 15.62 -39.85
N ASN A 6 -1.39 15.10 -40.11
CA ASN A 6 -2.40 14.71 -39.16
C ASN A 6 -1.85 13.50 -38.39
N THR A 7 -1.06 13.73 -37.34
CA THR A 7 -0.60 12.71 -36.41
C THR A 7 -1.81 12.28 -35.58
N GLN A 8 -2.53 11.27 -36.06
CA GLN A 8 -3.52 10.56 -35.25
C GLN A 8 -2.81 10.03 -34.02
N HIS A 9 -2.97 10.69 -32.88
CA HIS A 9 -2.51 10.17 -31.61
C HIS A 9 -3.22 8.83 -31.35
N PRO A 10 -2.47 7.73 -31.09
CA PRO A 10 -3.08 6.45 -30.80
C PRO A 10 -4.10 6.60 -29.67
N ASN A 11 -5.26 6.00 -29.83
CA ASN A 11 -6.29 6.07 -28.79
C ASN A 11 -5.91 5.17 -27.60
N TYR A 12 -5.33 5.78 -26.57
CA TYR A 12 -4.90 5.07 -25.35
C TYR A 12 -6.01 4.87 -24.32
N THR A 13 -7.26 5.28 -24.61
CA THR A 13 -8.36 5.27 -23.65
C THR A 13 -8.59 3.89 -23.06
N PHE A 14 -8.62 2.85 -23.90
CA PHE A 14 -8.84 1.49 -23.41
C PHE A 14 -7.64 0.98 -22.58
N ALA A 15 -6.42 1.30 -22.98
CA ALA A 15 -5.21 0.97 -22.22
C ALA A 15 -5.24 1.64 -20.82
N LEU A 16 -5.65 2.90 -20.76
CA LEU A 16 -5.80 3.64 -19.51
C LEU A 16 -6.87 3.01 -18.60
N ILE A 17 -8.01 2.62 -19.14
CA ILE A 17 -9.07 1.95 -18.36
C ILE A 17 -8.52 0.68 -17.71
N VAL A 18 -7.81 -0.17 -18.46
CA VAL A 18 -7.23 -1.40 -17.92
C VAL A 18 -6.21 -1.11 -16.82
N VAL A 19 -5.34 -0.12 -17.03
CA VAL A 19 -4.34 0.25 -16.01
C VAL A 19 -5.01 0.83 -14.76
N PHE A 20 -6.09 1.60 -14.91
CA PHE A 20 -6.88 2.08 -13.77
C PHE A 20 -7.54 0.92 -12.99
N ILE A 21 -8.03 -0.12 -13.68
CA ILE A 21 -8.54 -1.34 -13.04
C ILE A 21 -7.39 -2.04 -12.27
N VAL A 22 -6.18 -2.09 -12.84
CA VAL A 22 -5.01 -2.63 -12.13
C VAL A 22 -4.69 -1.81 -10.88
N CYS A 23 -4.72 -0.47 -10.94
CA CYS A 23 -4.52 0.40 -9.77
C CYS A 23 -5.60 0.17 -8.70
N PHE A 24 -6.84 -0.03 -9.11
CA PHE A 24 -7.94 -0.41 -8.22
C PHE A 24 -7.67 -1.77 -7.55
N LEU A 25 -7.27 -2.79 -8.32
CA LEU A 25 -6.95 -4.12 -7.79
C LEU A 25 -5.81 -4.07 -6.78
N ILE A 26 -4.75 -3.31 -7.05
CA ILE A 26 -3.62 -3.15 -6.12
C ILE A 26 -4.13 -2.64 -4.77
N GLY A 27 -4.90 -1.54 -4.76
CA GLY A 27 -5.46 -0.97 -3.54
C GLY A 27 -6.38 -1.94 -2.81
N PHE A 28 -7.25 -2.61 -3.56
CA PHE A 28 -8.20 -3.58 -3.02
C PHE A 28 -7.49 -4.76 -2.33
N ILE A 29 -6.55 -5.41 -3.03
CA ILE A 29 -5.85 -6.60 -2.53
C ILE A 29 -4.98 -6.24 -1.31
N THR A 30 -4.27 -5.11 -1.36
CA THR A 30 -3.40 -4.65 -0.28
C THR A 30 -4.20 -4.37 1.01
N THR A 31 -5.32 -3.66 0.88
CA THR A 31 -6.15 -3.33 2.05
C THR A 31 -6.97 -4.53 2.52
N MET A 32 -7.41 -5.40 1.60
CA MET A 32 -8.04 -6.66 1.96
C MET A 32 -7.11 -7.49 2.84
N ASN A 33 -5.82 -7.60 2.49
CA ASN A 33 -4.84 -8.31 3.32
C ASN A 33 -4.80 -7.78 4.76
N ASN A 34 -4.69 -6.48 4.95
CA ASN A 34 -4.68 -5.88 6.29
C ASN A 34 -6.00 -6.17 7.04
N SER A 35 -7.12 -6.07 6.36
CA SER A 35 -8.45 -6.30 6.95
C SER A 35 -8.69 -7.77 7.31
N MET A 36 -7.96 -8.72 6.70
CA MET A 36 -8.03 -10.16 7.04
C MET A 36 -7.44 -10.49 8.41
N ILE A 37 -6.69 -9.60 9.05
CA ILE A 37 -6.08 -9.84 10.37
C ILE A 37 -7.14 -10.19 11.41
N ALA A 38 -8.20 -9.38 11.50
CA ALA A 38 -9.30 -9.60 12.45
C ALA A 38 -10.01 -10.92 12.18
N PHE A 39 -10.26 -11.23 10.90
CA PHE A 39 -10.84 -12.49 10.47
C PHE A 39 -9.96 -13.69 10.85
N CYS A 40 -8.69 -13.67 10.47
CA CYS A 40 -7.74 -14.76 10.75
C CYS A 40 -7.54 -14.96 12.25
N SER A 41 -7.40 -13.88 13.03
CA SER A 41 -7.25 -13.97 14.49
C SER A 41 -8.42 -14.71 15.14
N LYS A 42 -9.64 -14.50 14.66
CA LYS A 42 -10.83 -15.20 15.18
C LYS A 42 -10.98 -16.60 14.59
N ALA A 43 -10.83 -16.75 13.26
CA ALA A 43 -11.04 -18.02 12.55
C ALA A 43 -10.05 -19.12 12.94
N PHE A 44 -8.81 -18.74 13.28
CA PHE A 44 -7.73 -19.65 13.64
C PHE A 44 -7.34 -19.60 15.12
N ASN A 45 -8.07 -18.82 15.94
CA ASN A 45 -7.79 -18.62 17.36
C ASN A 45 -6.33 -18.24 17.66
N LEU A 46 -5.86 -17.18 16.96
CA LEU A 46 -4.47 -16.74 17.00
C LEU A 46 -4.20 -15.74 18.13
N THR A 47 -2.95 -15.68 18.59
CA THR A 47 -2.45 -14.56 19.39
C THR A 47 -2.38 -13.29 18.52
N ALA A 48 -2.19 -12.13 19.14
CA ALA A 48 -2.07 -10.87 18.39
C ALA A 48 -0.83 -10.91 17.48
N GLN A 49 0.29 -11.42 17.97
CA GLN A 49 1.50 -11.61 17.16
C GLN A 49 1.24 -12.52 15.94
N GLN A 50 0.64 -13.67 16.18
CA GLN A 50 0.34 -14.63 15.11
C GLN A 50 -0.61 -14.03 14.06
N GLY A 51 -1.62 -13.26 14.47
CA GLY A 51 -2.50 -12.56 13.55
C GLY A 51 -1.77 -11.60 12.61
N GLN A 52 -0.70 -10.96 13.09
CA GLN A 52 0.12 -10.05 12.28
C GLN A 52 1.00 -10.74 11.24
N TYR A 53 1.18 -12.07 11.30
CA TYR A 53 1.90 -12.80 10.23
C TYR A 53 1.20 -12.70 8.88
N VAL A 54 -0.08 -12.32 8.83
CA VAL A 54 -0.76 -11.93 7.59
C VAL A 54 -0.02 -10.76 6.91
N ASN A 55 0.36 -9.74 7.67
CA ASN A 55 1.15 -8.63 7.16
C ASN A 55 2.58 -9.06 6.80
N THR A 56 3.20 -9.92 7.60
CA THR A 56 4.54 -10.45 7.30
C THR A 56 4.57 -11.20 5.97
N ALA A 57 3.60 -12.09 5.74
CA ALA A 57 3.51 -12.86 4.50
C ALA A 57 3.31 -11.96 3.29
N PHE A 58 2.47 -10.94 3.40
CA PHE A 58 2.17 -10.04 2.30
C PHE A 58 3.30 -9.02 2.04
N TYR A 59 3.65 -8.23 3.05
CA TYR A 59 4.63 -7.16 2.87
C TYR A 59 6.09 -7.67 2.81
N GLY A 60 6.34 -8.91 3.23
CA GLY A 60 7.62 -9.58 3.03
C GLY A 60 8.00 -9.74 1.55
N ALA A 61 7.01 -9.84 0.65
CA ALA A 61 7.25 -9.87 -0.79
C ALA A 61 7.96 -8.61 -1.34
N TYR A 62 7.90 -7.48 -0.62
CA TYR A 62 8.61 -6.25 -1.02
C TYR A 62 10.14 -6.36 -0.96
N LEU A 63 10.69 -7.37 -0.30
CA LEU A 63 12.11 -7.74 -0.46
C LEU A 63 12.47 -8.05 -1.92
N LEU A 64 11.50 -8.54 -2.69
CA LEU A 64 11.67 -8.87 -4.10
C LEU A 64 11.42 -7.66 -5.03
N SER A 65 11.16 -6.45 -4.49
CA SER A 65 10.88 -5.27 -5.31
C SER A 65 12.03 -4.93 -6.25
N ILE A 66 13.28 -5.02 -5.80
CA ILE A 66 14.46 -4.77 -6.64
C ILE A 66 14.60 -5.82 -7.74
N PRO A 67 14.62 -7.15 -7.45
CA PRO A 67 14.60 -8.18 -8.48
C PRO A 67 13.46 -8.01 -9.50
N PHE A 68 12.25 -7.65 -9.05
CA PHE A 68 11.12 -7.44 -9.95
C PHE A 68 11.27 -6.19 -10.82
N ALA A 69 11.87 -5.12 -10.30
CA ALA A 69 12.23 -3.94 -11.09
C ALA A 69 13.29 -4.27 -12.16
N MET A 70 14.27 -5.12 -11.82
CA MET A 70 15.25 -5.63 -12.81
C MET A 70 14.59 -6.51 -13.86
N LEU A 71 13.64 -7.36 -13.48
CA LEU A 71 12.86 -8.15 -14.43
C LEU A 71 12.03 -7.24 -15.35
N MET A 72 11.41 -6.19 -14.82
CA MET A 72 10.68 -5.20 -15.60
C MET A 72 11.55 -4.54 -16.68
N SER A 73 12.82 -4.28 -16.41
CA SER A 73 13.74 -3.73 -17.43
C SER A 73 13.96 -4.67 -18.62
N LYS A 74 13.82 -5.99 -18.39
CA LYS A 74 13.98 -7.02 -19.44
C LYS A 74 12.71 -7.29 -20.23
N ILE A 75 11.56 -7.44 -19.54
CA ILE A 75 10.28 -7.84 -20.18
C ILE A 75 9.35 -6.66 -20.47
N GLY A 76 9.73 -5.45 -20.04
CA GLY A 76 8.98 -4.22 -20.24
C GLY A 76 7.72 -4.11 -19.36
N TYR A 77 7.06 -2.96 -19.45
CA TYR A 77 5.88 -2.64 -18.64
C TYR A 77 4.73 -3.64 -18.86
N LYS A 78 4.35 -3.89 -20.12
CA LYS A 78 3.26 -4.83 -20.45
C LYS A 78 3.55 -6.24 -19.93
N GLY A 79 4.77 -6.75 -20.16
CA GLY A 79 5.16 -8.08 -19.71
C GLY A 79 5.06 -8.22 -18.19
N THR A 80 5.51 -7.19 -17.46
CA THR A 80 5.48 -7.19 -16.00
C THR A 80 4.04 -7.08 -15.45
N LEU A 81 3.16 -6.29 -16.09
CA LEU A 81 1.73 -6.25 -15.73
C LEU A 81 1.06 -7.63 -15.91
N ILE A 82 1.29 -8.28 -17.05
CA ILE A 82 0.74 -9.62 -17.32
C ILE A 82 1.26 -10.62 -16.29
N LEU A 83 2.56 -10.63 -16.03
CA LEU A 83 3.15 -11.55 -15.06
C LEU A 83 2.64 -11.29 -13.65
N GLY A 84 2.54 -10.02 -13.22
CA GLY A 84 2.02 -9.65 -11.91
C GLY A 84 0.57 -10.07 -11.71
N LEU A 85 -0.31 -9.84 -12.70
CA LEU A 85 -1.70 -10.29 -12.66
C LEU A 85 -1.80 -11.82 -12.67
N ALA A 86 -0.99 -12.52 -13.48
CA ALA A 86 -0.97 -13.97 -13.50
C ALA A 86 -0.55 -14.55 -12.17
N VAL A 87 0.53 -14.06 -11.57
CA VAL A 87 1.04 -14.51 -10.27
C VAL A 87 0.01 -14.25 -9.17
N ALA A 88 -0.59 -13.06 -9.12
CA ALA A 88 -1.61 -12.73 -8.12
C ALA A 88 -2.87 -13.60 -8.30
N GLY A 89 -3.37 -13.76 -9.52
CA GLY A 89 -4.55 -14.57 -9.81
C GLY A 89 -4.35 -16.05 -9.49
N ILE A 90 -3.20 -16.62 -9.87
CA ILE A 90 -2.82 -18.00 -9.51
C ILE A 90 -2.68 -18.12 -7.98
N GLY A 91 -2.10 -17.13 -7.30
CA GLY A 91 -1.99 -17.10 -5.85
C GLY A 91 -3.35 -17.19 -5.16
N PHE A 92 -4.37 -16.47 -5.64
CA PHE A 92 -5.74 -16.57 -5.13
C PHE A 92 -6.38 -17.95 -5.39
N ILE A 93 -6.15 -18.55 -6.57
CA ILE A 93 -6.64 -19.89 -6.88
C ILE A 93 -5.98 -20.93 -5.98
N ILE A 94 -4.65 -20.85 -5.80
CA ILE A 94 -3.91 -21.72 -4.87
C ILE A 94 -4.42 -21.55 -3.44
N ASN A 95 -4.74 -20.31 -3.01
CA ASN A 95 -5.34 -20.06 -1.71
C ASN A 95 -6.66 -20.81 -1.55
N SER A 96 -7.55 -20.67 -2.54
CA SER A 96 -8.86 -21.32 -2.50
C SER A 96 -8.78 -22.84 -2.40
N PHE A 97 -8.10 -23.49 -3.33
CA PHE A 97 -7.97 -24.96 -3.35
C PHE A 97 -7.09 -25.48 -2.22
N GLY A 98 -6.00 -24.74 -1.88
CA GLY A 98 -5.09 -25.09 -0.81
C GLY A 98 -5.77 -25.11 0.56
N ILE A 99 -6.63 -24.13 0.85
CA ILE A 99 -7.41 -24.09 2.09
C ILE A 99 -8.41 -25.27 2.13
N GLN A 100 -9.13 -25.55 1.05
CA GLN A 100 -10.06 -26.68 0.99
C GLN A 100 -9.32 -28.00 1.25
N SER A 101 -8.19 -28.22 0.58
CA SER A 101 -7.37 -29.42 0.75
C SER A 101 -6.78 -29.52 2.16
N ALA A 102 -6.33 -28.41 2.74
CA ALA A 102 -5.79 -28.39 4.10
C ALA A 102 -6.87 -28.70 5.15
N ILE A 103 -8.10 -28.21 4.97
CA ILE A 103 -9.24 -28.55 5.85
C ILE A 103 -9.54 -30.06 5.74
N ALA A 104 -9.62 -30.60 4.52
CA ALA A 104 -9.91 -32.03 4.30
C ALA A 104 -8.79 -32.93 4.88
N ALA A 105 -7.53 -32.51 4.77
CA ALA A 105 -6.38 -33.24 5.30
C ALA A 105 -6.08 -32.97 6.78
N GLN A 106 -6.88 -32.13 7.47
CA GLN A 106 -6.63 -31.67 8.85
C GLN A 106 -5.22 -31.05 9.03
N ALA A 107 -4.68 -30.43 7.97
CA ALA A 107 -3.38 -29.78 7.97
C ALA A 107 -3.47 -28.34 8.53
N ASN A 108 -2.32 -27.68 8.69
CA ASN A 108 -2.29 -26.30 9.18
C ASN A 108 -2.81 -25.32 8.10
N VAL A 109 -4.11 -25.04 8.12
CA VAL A 109 -4.80 -24.16 7.16
C VAL A 109 -4.22 -22.74 7.18
N TYR A 110 -3.78 -22.23 8.34
CA TYR A 110 -3.25 -20.89 8.45
C TYR A 110 -1.91 -20.72 7.69
N VAL A 111 -1.03 -21.72 7.76
CA VAL A 111 0.24 -21.70 6.99
C VAL A 111 -0.03 -21.69 5.49
N VAL A 112 -1.00 -22.48 5.02
CA VAL A 112 -1.40 -22.48 3.61
C VAL A 112 -1.95 -21.12 3.18
N PHE A 113 -2.77 -20.49 4.03
CA PHE A 113 -3.27 -19.14 3.81
C PHE A 113 -2.10 -18.14 3.67
N LEU A 114 -1.14 -18.13 4.61
CA LEU A 114 0.01 -17.21 4.58
C LEU A 114 0.88 -17.41 3.33
N ALA A 115 1.20 -18.65 2.99
CA ALA A 115 2.05 -18.97 1.84
C ALA A 115 1.41 -18.53 0.52
N SER A 116 0.13 -18.77 0.34
CA SER A 116 -0.61 -18.34 -0.85
C SER A 116 -0.78 -16.82 -0.91
N MET A 117 -0.99 -16.13 0.22
CA MET A 117 -1.03 -14.67 0.27
C MET A 117 0.33 -14.04 -0.04
N CYS A 118 1.44 -14.68 0.35
CA CYS A 118 2.78 -14.25 -0.08
C CYS A 118 2.94 -14.31 -1.61
N LEU A 119 2.41 -15.35 -2.25
CA LEU A 119 2.41 -15.46 -3.71
C LEU A 119 1.55 -14.36 -4.36
N VAL A 120 0.35 -14.10 -3.84
CA VAL A 120 -0.49 -12.97 -4.28
C VAL A 120 0.27 -11.65 -4.17
N ALA A 121 0.97 -11.44 -3.05
CA ALA A 121 1.75 -10.24 -2.80
C ALA A 121 2.92 -10.06 -3.79
N CYS A 122 3.60 -11.14 -4.20
CA CYS A 122 4.61 -11.08 -5.26
C CYS A 122 4.03 -10.49 -6.55
N GLY A 123 2.83 -10.92 -6.94
CA GLY A 123 2.11 -10.33 -8.06
C GLY A 123 1.80 -8.84 -7.85
N VAL A 124 1.30 -8.47 -6.67
CA VAL A 124 0.98 -7.07 -6.33
C VAL A 124 2.21 -6.18 -6.37
N VAL A 125 3.36 -6.63 -5.86
CA VAL A 125 4.63 -5.87 -5.91
C VAL A 125 5.06 -5.62 -7.37
N MET A 126 4.95 -6.62 -8.24
CA MET A 126 5.21 -6.43 -9.68
C MET A 126 4.28 -5.38 -10.28
N LEU A 127 2.98 -5.44 -9.96
CA LEU A 127 1.99 -4.49 -10.46
C LEU A 127 2.26 -3.07 -9.96
N GLN A 128 2.62 -2.88 -8.70
CA GLN A 128 2.93 -1.56 -8.14
C GLN A 128 4.17 -0.92 -8.76
N ASN A 129 5.21 -1.71 -9.05
CA ASN A 129 6.41 -1.20 -9.69
C ASN A 129 6.14 -0.62 -11.08
N VAL A 130 5.08 -1.10 -11.76
CA VAL A 130 4.73 -0.72 -13.13
C VAL A 130 3.61 0.30 -13.20
N ALA A 131 2.54 0.15 -12.41
CA ALA A 131 1.29 0.87 -12.62
C ALA A 131 1.46 2.39 -12.54
N ASN A 132 2.20 2.89 -11.55
CA ASN A 132 2.38 4.32 -11.35
C ASN A 132 3.15 5.00 -12.51
N PRO A 133 4.36 4.57 -12.90
CA PRO A 133 5.05 5.19 -14.02
C PRO A 133 4.30 5.00 -15.34
N TYR A 134 3.62 3.86 -15.52
CA TYR A 134 2.92 3.59 -16.76
C TYR A 134 1.70 4.50 -16.97
N VAL A 135 0.91 4.77 -15.93
CA VAL A 135 -0.21 5.74 -15.99
C VAL A 135 0.27 7.12 -16.42
N MET A 136 1.45 7.55 -15.98
CA MET A 136 1.97 8.89 -16.32
C MET A 136 2.32 9.01 -17.81
N VAL A 137 2.83 7.95 -18.41
CA VAL A 137 3.34 7.98 -19.80
C VAL A 137 2.32 7.56 -20.85
N LEU A 138 1.16 7.00 -20.45
CA LEU A 138 0.06 6.64 -21.34
C LEU A 138 -0.72 7.88 -21.80
N GLY A 139 -0.40 8.46 -22.95
CA GLY A 139 -1.08 9.60 -23.55
C GLY A 139 -0.27 10.92 -23.46
N SER A 140 -0.91 12.07 -23.62
CA SER A 140 -0.19 13.35 -23.65
C SER A 140 0.51 13.66 -22.31
N PRO A 141 1.77 14.13 -22.34
CA PRO A 141 2.53 14.48 -21.13
C PRO A 141 1.81 15.48 -20.21
N GLU A 142 1.14 16.46 -20.82
CA GLU A 142 0.39 17.52 -20.11
C GLU A 142 -0.69 16.98 -19.17
N LYS A 143 -1.30 15.83 -19.50
CA LYS A 143 -2.34 15.18 -18.69
C LYS A 143 -1.79 14.07 -17.79
N GLY A 144 -0.49 13.88 -17.71
CA GLY A 144 0.14 12.84 -16.89
C GLY A 144 -0.21 12.96 -15.41
N ALA A 145 -0.10 14.16 -14.84
CA ALA A 145 -0.47 14.44 -13.45
C ALA A 145 -1.96 14.17 -13.16
N PHE A 146 -2.85 14.55 -14.08
CA PHE A 146 -4.28 14.26 -13.95
C PHE A 146 -4.56 12.74 -13.91
N ARG A 147 -3.96 11.97 -14.83
CA ARG A 147 -4.11 10.51 -14.86
C ARG A 147 -3.59 9.85 -13.60
N MET A 148 -2.45 10.33 -13.08
CA MET A 148 -1.90 9.84 -11.82
C MET A 148 -2.84 10.14 -10.64
N THR A 149 -3.39 11.34 -10.55
CA THR A 149 -4.36 11.71 -9.52
C THR A 149 -5.62 10.84 -9.60
N LEU A 150 -6.13 10.58 -10.81
CA LEU A 150 -7.29 9.72 -11.02
C LEU A 150 -7.00 8.26 -10.62
N SER A 151 -5.81 7.73 -10.93
CA SER A 151 -5.41 6.38 -10.52
C SER A 151 -5.35 6.24 -8.99
N GLN A 152 -4.83 7.26 -8.29
CA GLN A 152 -4.79 7.29 -6.82
C GLN A 152 -6.18 7.42 -6.21
N ALA A 153 -7.10 8.15 -6.85
CA ALA A 153 -8.49 8.22 -6.41
C ALA A 153 -9.18 6.85 -6.52
N LEU A 154 -9.03 6.15 -7.64
CA LEU A 154 -9.56 4.80 -7.83
C LEU A 154 -8.96 3.79 -6.84
N ASN A 155 -7.65 3.87 -6.59
CA ASN A 155 -6.99 3.10 -5.56
C ASN A 155 -7.63 3.36 -4.17
N SER A 156 -7.92 4.62 -3.84
CA SER A 156 -8.54 5.00 -2.56
C SER A 156 -9.98 4.48 -2.42
N VAL A 157 -10.76 4.46 -3.50
CA VAL A 157 -12.09 3.82 -3.51
C VAL A 157 -11.94 2.33 -3.22
N ALA A 158 -10.98 1.66 -3.86
CA ALA A 158 -10.72 0.25 -3.66
C ALA A 158 -10.33 -0.08 -2.20
N THR A 159 -9.47 0.75 -1.61
CA THR A 159 -9.05 0.56 -0.20
C THR A 159 -10.22 0.72 0.77
N THR A 160 -11.17 1.59 0.47
CA THR A 160 -12.39 1.76 1.28
C THR A 160 -13.35 0.58 1.13
N LEU A 161 -13.45 0.00 -0.07
CA LEU A 161 -14.35 -1.13 -0.34
C LEU A 161 -13.82 -2.48 0.19
N ALA A 162 -12.50 -2.64 0.32
CA ALA A 162 -11.91 -3.93 0.71
C ALA A 162 -12.37 -4.44 2.09
N PRO A 163 -12.44 -3.65 3.17
CA PRO A 163 -12.99 -4.10 4.45
C PRO A 163 -14.47 -4.50 4.36
N LEU A 164 -15.25 -3.75 3.55
CA LEU A 164 -16.67 -4.06 3.35
C LEU A 164 -16.86 -5.38 2.62
N PHE A 165 -15.99 -5.70 1.66
CA PHE A 165 -15.98 -7.01 1.00
C PHE A 165 -15.77 -8.14 2.01
N ILE A 166 -14.84 -8.00 2.95
CA ILE A 166 -14.63 -9.01 3.99
C ILE A 166 -15.87 -9.14 4.87
N THR A 167 -16.43 -8.02 5.31
CA THR A 167 -17.61 -8.04 6.19
C THR A 167 -18.83 -8.67 5.52
N TYR A 168 -19.16 -8.24 4.29
CA TYR A 168 -20.42 -8.63 3.64
C TYR A 168 -20.31 -9.83 2.73
N VAL A 169 -19.13 -10.17 2.20
CA VAL A 169 -18.96 -11.28 1.26
C VAL A 169 -18.26 -12.48 1.90
N ILE A 170 -17.33 -12.27 2.84
CA ILE A 170 -16.63 -13.38 3.52
C ILE A 170 -17.32 -13.72 4.84
N ILE A 171 -17.49 -12.77 5.75
CA ILE A 171 -18.04 -13.01 7.09
C ILE A 171 -19.55 -13.22 7.04
N ARG A 172 -20.30 -12.43 6.28
CA ARG A 172 -21.78 -12.53 6.08
C ARG A 172 -22.58 -12.58 7.37
N GLY A 173 -22.14 -11.87 8.41
CA GLY A 173 -22.79 -11.86 9.71
C GLY A 173 -22.63 -13.11 10.54
N GLN A 174 -21.83 -14.09 10.09
CA GLN A 174 -21.54 -15.34 10.80
C GLN A 174 -20.20 -15.26 11.55
N ALA A 175 -19.93 -16.23 12.42
CA ALA A 175 -18.61 -16.33 13.03
C ALA A 175 -17.56 -16.64 11.95
N PRO A 176 -16.40 -15.94 11.97
CA PRO A 176 -15.32 -16.21 11.02
C PRO A 176 -14.83 -17.65 11.09
N THR A 177 -14.88 -18.35 9.96
CA THR A 177 -14.40 -19.73 9.82
C THR A 177 -13.49 -19.85 8.60
N PRO A 178 -12.48 -20.74 8.61
CA PRO A 178 -11.58 -20.93 7.46
C PRO A 178 -12.32 -21.30 6.17
N SER A 179 -13.44 -22.01 6.26
CA SER A 179 -14.26 -22.45 5.12
C SER A 179 -14.97 -21.31 4.38
N ALA A 180 -15.03 -20.09 4.96
CA ALA A 180 -15.63 -18.93 4.31
C ALA A 180 -14.69 -18.28 3.24
N VAL A 181 -13.39 -18.57 3.28
CA VAL A 181 -12.38 -17.93 2.42
C VAL A 181 -12.36 -18.48 0.98
N PRO A 182 -12.43 -19.79 0.73
CA PRO A 182 -12.17 -20.37 -0.59
C PRO A 182 -13.02 -19.80 -1.73
N GLY A 183 -14.33 -19.67 -1.54
CA GLY A 183 -15.26 -19.20 -2.58
C GLY A 183 -14.95 -17.76 -3.04
N PRO A 184 -14.94 -16.78 -2.14
CA PRO A 184 -14.59 -15.40 -2.49
C PRO A 184 -13.19 -15.24 -3.11
N PHE A 185 -12.19 -16.00 -2.63
CA PHE A 185 -10.83 -15.93 -3.17
C PHE A 185 -10.72 -16.58 -4.56
N LEU A 186 -11.47 -17.65 -4.82
CA LEU A 186 -11.59 -18.20 -6.18
C LEU A 186 -12.17 -17.16 -7.14
N GLY A 187 -13.21 -16.46 -6.73
CA GLY A 187 -13.81 -15.37 -7.51
C GLY A 187 -12.82 -14.26 -7.83
N LEU A 188 -12.02 -13.81 -6.83
CA LEU A 188 -10.96 -12.83 -7.04
C LEU A 188 -9.86 -13.34 -7.97
N GLY A 189 -9.48 -14.61 -7.86
CA GLY A 189 -8.49 -15.24 -8.73
C GLY A 189 -8.95 -15.27 -10.18
N ILE A 190 -10.16 -15.72 -10.44
CA ILE A 190 -10.77 -15.75 -11.78
C ILE A 190 -10.85 -14.32 -12.34
N PHE A 191 -11.35 -13.35 -11.56
CA PHE A 191 -11.46 -11.96 -11.98
C PHE A 191 -10.09 -11.38 -12.37
N THR A 192 -9.06 -11.62 -11.54
CA THR A 192 -7.68 -11.14 -11.80
C THR A 192 -7.10 -11.78 -13.06
N LEU A 193 -7.33 -13.09 -13.29
CA LEU A 193 -6.87 -13.78 -14.51
C LEU A 193 -7.64 -13.35 -15.76
N LEU A 194 -8.92 -13.00 -15.65
CA LEU A 194 -9.68 -12.42 -16.78
C LEU A 194 -9.09 -11.07 -17.20
N ILE A 195 -8.72 -10.21 -16.24
CA ILE A 195 -8.04 -8.95 -16.55
C ILE A 195 -6.66 -9.22 -17.18
N CYS A 196 -5.93 -10.21 -16.67
CA CYS A 196 -4.67 -10.66 -17.26
C CYS A 196 -4.85 -11.06 -18.73
N LEU A 197 -5.85 -11.88 -19.02
CA LEU A 197 -6.17 -12.36 -20.37
C LEU A 197 -6.52 -11.19 -21.30
N ILE A 198 -7.35 -10.24 -20.86
CA ILE A 198 -7.67 -9.03 -21.63
C ILE A 198 -6.37 -8.27 -21.96
N LEU A 199 -5.47 -8.13 -20.98
CA LEU A 199 -4.23 -7.38 -21.15
C LEU A 199 -3.25 -8.06 -22.11
N VAL A 200 -3.28 -9.39 -22.23
CA VAL A 200 -2.47 -10.15 -23.24
C VAL A 200 -2.83 -9.70 -24.66
N PHE A 201 -4.13 -9.61 -24.96
CA PHE A 201 -4.61 -9.24 -26.31
C PHE A 201 -4.54 -7.74 -26.59
N LEU A 202 -4.43 -6.91 -25.57
CA LEU A 202 -4.38 -5.47 -25.70
C LEU A 202 -3.02 -5.00 -26.24
N LYS A 203 -3.02 -4.21 -27.30
CA LYS A 203 -1.79 -3.57 -27.80
C LYS A 203 -1.45 -2.37 -26.93
N LEU A 204 -0.52 -2.51 -26.02
CA LEU A 204 -0.02 -1.43 -25.18
C LEU A 204 1.23 -0.80 -25.81
N PRO A 205 1.39 0.53 -25.73
CA PRO A 205 2.55 1.22 -26.26
C PRO A 205 3.82 0.81 -25.51
N ARG A 206 4.90 0.60 -26.24
CA ARG A 206 6.24 0.44 -25.67
C ARG A 206 6.78 1.82 -25.30
N ILE A 207 7.24 1.96 -24.09
CA ILE A 207 7.84 3.20 -23.60
C ILE A 207 9.36 3.07 -23.71
N ASP A 208 9.95 3.94 -24.52
CA ASP A 208 11.40 4.05 -24.67
C ASP A 208 11.89 5.15 -23.71
N GLU A 209 12.33 4.74 -22.53
CA GLU A 209 12.75 5.65 -21.47
C GLU A 209 14.04 6.43 -21.79
N GLY A 210 14.85 5.93 -22.75
CA GLY A 210 16.09 6.57 -23.17
C GLY A 210 15.88 7.93 -23.84
N LYS A 211 14.77 8.12 -24.54
CA LYS A 211 14.47 9.38 -25.24
C LYS A 211 13.93 10.49 -24.33
N GLN A 212 13.34 10.16 -23.18
CA GLN A 212 12.80 11.17 -22.24
C GLN A 212 13.86 11.77 -21.32
N ALA A 213 15.00 11.10 -21.11
CA ALA A 213 16.07 11.59 -20.26
C ALA A 213 16.96 12.65 -20.94
N GLU A 214 17.04 12.64 -22.26
CA GLU A 214 17.85 13.60 -23.04
C GLU A 214 17.24 15.01 -23.13
N ASP A 215 15.91 15.12 -23.05
CA ASP A 215 15.20 16.42 -23.17
C ASP A 215 15.23 17.29 -21.88
N ALA A 216 15.68 16.75 -20.75
CA ALA A 216 15.73 17.47 -19.49
C ALA A 216 17.13 18.06 -19.21
N GLY A 217 17.64 18.89 -20.10
CA GLY A 217 18.98 19.53 -20.07
C GLY A 217 19.36 20.33 -18.81
N VAL A 218 19.46 19.69 -17.65
CA VAL A 218 19.99 20.28 -16.43
C VAL A 218 21.37 19.69 -16.14
N HIS A 219 22.43 20.44 -16.45
CA HIS A 219 23.81 20.11 -16.07
C HIS A 219 24.00 20.31 -14.55
N ARG A 220 23.82 19.25 -13.77
CA ARG A 220 24.25 19.16 -12.38
C ARG A 220 25.26 18.02 -12.23
N GLU A 221 26.30 18.24 -11.41
CA GLU A 221 27.20 17.15 -11.02
C GLU A 221 26.47 16.22 -10.05
N TYR A 222 26.22 14.98 -10.48
CA TYR A 222 25.62 13.95 -9.67
C TYR A 222 26.69 13.01 -9.09
N LYS A 223 26.47 12.50 -7.86
CA LYS A 223 27.34 11.49 -7.26
C LYS A 223 27.35 10.22 -8.12
N SER A 224 28.42 9.45 -8.07
CA SER A 224 28.58 8.24 -8.91
C SER A 224 27.58 7.11 -8.63
N SER A 225 26.85 7.16 -7.51
CA SER A 225 25.89 6.12 -7.12
C SER A 225 24.80 6.67 -6.22
N VAL A 226 23.58 6.14 -6.35
CA VAL A 226 22.43 6.45 -5.49
C VAL A 226 22.73 6.19 -4.02
N PHE A 227 23.53 5.18 -3.72
CA PHE A 227 23.89 4.78 -2.36
C PHE A 227 24.72 5.81 -1.60
N LYS A 228 25.30 6.79 -2.30
CA LYS A 228 26.03 7.91 -1.70
C LYS A 228 25.16 9.07 -1.22
N TYR A 229 23.84 8.98 -1.40
CA TYR A 229 22.89 9.98 -0.96
C TYR A 229 22.23 9.59 0.37
N PRO A 230 22.67 10.15 1.52
CA PRO A 230 22.16 9.75 2.83
C PRO A 230 20.64 9.93 2.97
N HIS A 231 20.06 11.00 2.41
CA HIS A 231 18.64 11.28 2.50
C HIS A 231 17.77 10.20 1.81
N VAL A 232 18.30 9.42 0.86
CA VAL A 232 17.63 8.30 0.24
C VAL A 232 17.43 7.16 1.25
N TRP A 233 18.49 6.81 1.99
CA TRP A 233 18.43 5.78 3.03
C TRP A 233 17.56 6.20 4.21
N LEU A 234 17.69 7.46 4.62
CA LEU A 234 16.84 8.03 5.67
C LEU A 234 15.38 8.10 5.22
N GLY A 235 15.12 8.34 3.93
CA GLY A 235 13.82 8.27 3.31
C GLY A 235 13.26 6.85 3.27
N ALA A 236 14.07 5.85 2.94
CA ALA A 236 13.68 4.44 3.02
C ALA A 236 13.30 4.04 4.45
N LEU A 237 14.08 4.47 5.45
CA LEU A 237 13.75 4.25 6.85
C LEU A 237 12.49 5.04 7.28
N ALA A 238 12.25 6.23 6.70
CA ALA A 238 11.02 6.99 6.97
C ALA A 238 9.78 6.30 6.39
N ILE A 239 9.87 5.68 5.21
CA ILE A 239 8.80 4.82 4.68
C ILE A 239 8.64 3.57 5.55
N PHE A 240 9.71 2.96 6.02
CA PHE A 240 9.65 1.81 6.94
C PHE A 240 8.87 2.16 8.23
N MET A 241 9.18 3.30 8.85
CA MET A 241 8.46 3.79 10.03
C MET A 241 7.02 4.20 9.69
N TYR A 242 6.81 4.78 8.51
CA TYR A 242 5.47 5.14 8.05
C TYR A 242 4.58 3.92 7.87
N MET A 243 5.11 2.80 7.37
CA MET A 243 4.35 1.54 7.32
C MET A 243 3.96 1.06 8.72
N GLY A 244 4.79 1.34 9.73
CA GLY A 244 4.44 1.12 11.14
C GLY A 244 3.24 1.95 11.60
N VAL A 245 3.06 3.15 11.04
CA VAL A 245 1.92 4.03 11.34
C VAL A 245 0.70 3.65 10.48
N GLU A 246 0.83 3.63 9.16
CA GLU A 246 -0.28 3.42 8.21
C GLU A 246 -0.95 2.07 8.40
N ILE A 247 -0.17 1.01 8.57
CA ILE A 247 -0.69 -0.34 8.76
C ILE A 247 -0.88 -0.64 10.25
N GLY A 248 -0.07 -0.04 11.12
CA GLY A 248 -0.16 -0.26 12.57
C GLY A 248 -1.46 0.23 13.16
N VAL A 249 -1.90 1.44 12.83
CA VAL A 249 -3.14 2.00 13.36
C VAL A 249 -4.35 1.11 13.07
N PRO A 250 -4.67 0.75 11.81
CA PRO A 250 -5.79 -0.17 11.53
C PRO A 250 -5.57 -1.57 12.11
N SER A 251 -4.32 -2.04 12.22
CA SER A 251 -4.01 -3.36 12.81
C SER A 251 -4.27 -3.43 14.31
N MET A 252 -4.28 -2.31 15.03
CA MET A 252 -4.61 -2.26 16.46
C MET A 252 -6.12 -2.24 16.73
N LEU A 253 -6.92 -1.86 15.75
CA LEU A 253 -8.36 -1.71 15.89
C LEU A 253 -9.08 -2.98 16.38
N PRO A 254 -8.82 -4.19 15.82
CA PRO A 254 -9.45 -5.42 16.30
C PRO A 254 -9.16 -5.71 17.78
N TYR A 255 -7.97 -5.41 18.25
CA TYR A 255 -7.57 -5.65 19.64
C TYR A 255 -8.22 -4.65 20.60
N LYS A 256 -8.45 -3.40 20.15
CA LYS A 256 -9.24 -2.42 20.91
C LYS A 256 -10.69 -2.87 21.06
N PHE A 257 -11.34 -3.32 19.99
CA PHE A 257 -12.70 -3.88 20.07
C PHE A 257 -12.77 -5.15 20.90
N LYS A 258 -11.77 -6.04 20.81
CA LYS A 258 -11.68 -7.25 21.63
C LYS A 258 -11.60 -6.95 23.12
N ALA A 259 -10.99 -5.81 23.50
CA ALA A 259 -10.88 -5.37 24.89
C ALA A 259 -12.18 -4.77 25.44
N MET A 260 -13.16 -4.44 24.59
CA MET A 260 -14.47 -3.92 24.98
C MET A 260 -15.44 -5.08 25.23
N PRO A 261 -16.03 -5.24 26.45
CA PRO A 261 -16.90 -6.39 26.74
C PRO A 261 -18.07 -6.57 25.79
N GLU A 262 -18.69 -5.48 25.34
CA GLU A 262 -19.85 -5.48 24.44
C GLU A 262 -19.54 -5.99 23.02
N TYR A 263 -18.29 -5.87 22.58
CA TYR A 263 -17.85 -6.30 21.23
C TYR A 263 -16.98 -7.55 21.25
N ALA A 264 -16.60 -8.07 22.42
CA ALA A 264 -15.64 -9.18 22.55
C ALA A 264 -16.04 -10.45 21.77
N SER A 265 -17.34 -10.73 21.62
CA SER A 265 -17.84 -11.88 20.87
C SER A 265 -17.77 -11.72 19.36
N ASN A 266 -17.96 -10.49 18.84
CA ASN A 266 -18.06 -10.18 17.40
C ASN A 266 -17.01 -9.15 16.92
N TYR A 267 -15.94 -8.93 17.72
CA TYR A 267 -14.91 -7.91 17.46
C TYR A 267 -14.34 -7.92 16.04
N ALA A 268 -14.21 -9.13 15.44
CA ALA A 268 -13.64 -9.28 14.11
C ALA A 268 -14.52 -8.63 13.02
N SER A 269 -15.83 -8.86 13.06
CA SER A 269 -16.78 -8.27 12.13
C SER A 269 -16.89 -6.76 12.32
N VAL A 270 -17.03 -6.32 13.58
CA VAL A 270 -17.14 -4.90 13.93
C VAL A 270 -15.88 -4.14 13.52
N ALA A 271 -14.70 -4.62 13.94
CA ALA A 271 -13.43 -3.98 13.57
C ALA A 271 -13.25 -3.88 12.07
N THR A 272 -13.54 -4.96 11.33
CA THR A 272 -13.41 -4.96 9.87
C THR A 272 -14.34 -3.95 9.20
N SER A 273 -15.58 -3.82 9.66
CA SER A 273 -16.50 -2.80 9.15
C SER A 273 -15.98 -1.37 9.44
N PHE A 274 -15.44 -1.14 10.62
CA PHE A 274 -14.89 0.16 11.02
C PHE A 274 -13.61 0.53 10.28
N LEU A 275 -12.84 -0.43 9.76
CA LEU A 275 -11.68 -0.16 8.91
C LEU A 275 -12.05 0.62 7.64
N ALA A 276 -13.27 0.47 7.13
CA ALA A 276 -13.75 1.25 5.99
C ALA A 276 -13.74 2.76 6.28
N PHE A 277 -14.00 3.18 7.52
CA PHE A 277 -13.92 4.59 7.92
C PHE A 277 -12.49 5.12 7.95
N TYR A 278 -11.53 4.30 8.39
CA TYR A 278 -10.10 4.67 8.35
C TYR A 278 -9.63 4.88 6.91
N TRP A 279 -9.89 3.92 6.04
CA TRP A 279 -9.50 4.00 4.62
C TRP A 279 -10.31 5.03 3.86
N GLY A 280 -11.58 5.22 4.20
CA GLY A 280 -12.43 6.31 3.70
C GLY A 280 -11.90 7.69 4.11
N GLY A 281 -11.44 7.83 5.36
CA GLY A 281 -10.74 9.01 5.84
C GLY A 281 -9.48 9.30 5.03
N MET A 282 -8.69 8.26 4.70
CA MET A 282 -7.53 8.40 3.82
C MET A 282 -7.94 8.85 2.40
N MET A 283 -9.05 8.35 1.86
CA MET A 283 -9.56 8.80 0.56
C MET A 283 -9.89 10.29 0.58
N VAL A 284 -10.68 10.73 1.55
CA VAL A 284 -11.04 12.15 1.71
C VAL A 284 -9.80 13.01 1.92
N GLY A 285 -8.87 12.56 2.78
CA GLY A 285 -7.64 13.27 3.07
C GLY A 285 -6.72 13.44 1.87
N ARG A 286 -6.71 12.51 0.90
CA ARG A 286 -5.97 12.65 -0.37
C ARG A 286 -6.50 13.79 -1.22
N PHE A 287 -7.84 13.92 -1.36
CA PHE A 287 -8.44 15.03 -2.10
C PHE A 287 -8.21 16.38 -1.42
N VAL A 288 -8.46 16.45 -0.11
CA VAL A 288 -8.24 17.67 0.69
C VAL A 288 -6.76 18.05 0.69
N GLY A 289 -5.89 17.09 0.90
CA GLY A 289 -4.44 17.29 0.92
C GLY A 289 -3.90 17.76 -0.43
N ALA A 290 -4.40 17.23 -1.55
CA ALA A 290 -4.03 17.70 -2.88
C ALA A 290 -4.40 19.19 -3.09
N ALA A 291 -5.58 19.60 -2.64
CA ALA A 291 -6.02 21.00 -2.70
C ALA A 291 -5.14 21.92 -1.82
N ILE A 292 -4.77 21.43 -0.63
CA ILE A 292 -3.88 22.17 0.30
C ILE A 292 -2.48 22.29 -0.28
N LEU A 293 -1.93 21.25 -0.91
CA LEU A 293 -0.60 21.24 -1.52
C LEU A 293 -0.45 22.27 -2.65
N ALA A 294 -1.55 22.67 -3.28
CA ALA A 294 -1.51 23.74 -4.27
C ALA A 294 -1.13 25.11 -3.67
N LYS A 295 -1.29 25.30 -2.35
CA LYS A 295 -1.06 26.58 -1.65
C LYS A 295 0.03 26.52 -0.57
N PHE A 296 0.33 25.34 -0.05
CA PHE A 296 1.24 25.15 1.08
C PHE A 296 2.45 24.30 0.73
N GLN A 297 3.57 24.57 1.40
CA GLN A 297 4.81 23.82 1.22
C GLN A 297 4.64 22.37 1.69
N PRO A 298 5.12 21.34 0.92
CA PRO A 298 4.99 19.94 1.26
C PRO A 298 5.48 19.57 2.68
N ARG A 299 6.60 20.14 3.11
CA ARG A 299 7.18 19.90 4.47
C ARG A 299 6.26 20.39 5.59
N LYS A 300 5.66 21.58 5.43
CA LYS A 300 4.74 22.14 6.44
C LYS A 300 3.48 21.28 6.54
N LEU A 301 2.94 20.84 5.41
CA LEU A 301 1.79 19.96 5.38
C LEU A 301 2.10 18.61 6.03
N LEU A 302 3.25 17.98 5.69
CA LEU A 302 3.65 16.72 6.30
C LEU A 302 3.81 16.84 7.81
N SER A 303 4.48 17.91 8.30
CA SER A 303 4.64 18.14 9.74
C SER A 303 3.29 18.33 10.44
N ALA A 304 2.38 19.10 9.85
CA ALA A 304 1.04 19.30 10.41
C ALA A 304 0.25 17.97 10.47
N CYS A 305 0.27 17.18 9.39
CA CYS A 305 -0.37 15.87 9.34
C CYS A 305 0.22 14.89 10.38
N LEU A 306 1.54 14.89 10.56
CA LEU A 306 2.19 14.07 11.59
C LEU A 306 1.75 14.46 13.00
N CYS A 307 1.72 15.76 13.32
CA CYS A 307 1.27 16.24 14.62
C CYS A 307 -0.21 15.94 14.88
N LEU A 308 -1.10 16.17 13.88
CA LEU A 308 -2.52 15.90 14.01
C LEU A 308 -2.83 14.41 14.06
N GLY A 309 -2.13 13.58 13.26
CA GLY A 309 -2.23 12.14 13.33
C GLY A 309 -1.79 11.60 14.71
N ALA A 310 -0.64 12.07 15.23
CA ALA A 310 -0.19 11.72 16.57
C ALA A 310 -1.18 12.17 17.65
N LEU A 311 -1.79 13.35 17.53
CA LEU A 311 -2.84 13.81 18.41
C LEU A 311 -4.06 12.87 18.39
N CYS A 312 -4.49 12.43 17.21
CA CYS A 312 -5.58 11.46 17.09
C CYS A 312 -5.24 10.14 17.82
N ILE A 313 -3.99 9.67 17.71
CA ILE A 313 -3.54 8.46 18.43
C ILE A 313 -3.49 8.71 19.95
N ALA A 314 -3.03 9.87 20.41
CA ALA A 314 -3.05 10.22 21.82
C ALA A 314 -4.50 10.24 22.35
N LEU A 315 -5.41 10.89 21.64
CA LEU A 315 -6.83 10.90 22.00
C LEU A 315 -7.43 9.49 21.99
N SER A 316 -6.99 8.61 21.08
CA SER A 316 -7.47 7.22 21.04
C SER A 316 -7.07 6.40 22.29
N ILE A 317 -6.04 6.83 23.00
CA ILE A 317 -5.57 6.19 24.24
C ILE A 317 -6.30 6.78 25.47
N ILE A 318 -6.55 8.09 25.47
CA ILE A 318 -7.09 8.84 26.60
C ILE A 318 -8.62 8.74 26.65
N LEU A 319 -9.28 8.79 25.49
CA LEU A 319 -10.74 8.79 25.42
C LEU A 319 -11.30 7.37 25.64
N PRO A 320 -12.40 7.23 26.40
CA PRO A 320 -13.01 5.93 26.64
C PRO A 320 -13.76 5.40 25.42
N ASP A 321 -13.90 4.09 25.36
CA ASP A 321 -14.82 3.33 24.49
C ASP A 321 -14.80 3.78 23.01
N MET A 322 -15.97 4.01 22.45
CA MET A 322 -16.14 4.38 21.04
C MET A 322 -15.51 5.74 20.69
N LEU A 323 -15.39 6.68 21.63
CA LEU A 323 -14.72 7.96 21.37
C LEU A 323 -13.23 7.74 21.02
N GLY A 324 -12.56 6.84 21.75
CA GLY A 324 -11.19 6.44 21.45
C GLY A 324 -11.06 5.74 20.08
N ILE A 325 -12.06 4.95 19.69
CA ILE A 325 -12.12 4.32 18.36
C ILE A 325 -12.26 5.39 17.27
N TYR A 326 -13.19 6.34 17.41
CA TYR A 326 -13.38 7.41 16.42
C TYR A 326 -12.14 8.30 16.29
N ALA A 327 -11.47 8.61 17.40
CA ALA A 327 -10.19 9.33 17.36
C ALA A 327 -9.13 8.54 16.55
N MET A 328 -9.02 7.23 16.78
CA MET A 328 -8.10 6.36 16.03
C MET A 328 -8.40 6.33 14.53
N LEU A 329 -9.68 6.24 14.15
CA LEU A 329 -10.11 6.23 12.76
C LEU A 329 -9.85 7.58 12.05
N ALA A 330 -10.01 8.70 12.77
CA ALA A 330 -9.75 10.04 12.27
C ALA A 330 -8.28 10.24 11.86
N ALA A 331 -7.34 9.47 12.44
CA ALA A 331 -5.94 9.50 12.04
C ALA A 331 -5.75 9.17 10.54
N GLY A 332 -6.62 8.34 9.95
CA GLY A 332 -6.59 8.01 8.53
C GLY A 332 -6.64 9.24 7.62
N LEU A 333 -7.39 10.27 7.99
CA LEU A 333 -7.46 11.53 7.25
C LEU A 333 -6.07 12.17 7.09
N PHE A 334 -5.27 12.18 8.16
CA PHE A 334 -3.95 12.80 8.19
C PHE A 334 -2.86 11.90 7.59
N HIS A 335 -3.00 10.57 7.68
CA HIS A 335 -2.05 9.62 7.07
C HIS A 335 -2.07 9.67 5.54
N SER A 336 -3.16 10.12 4.95
CA SER A 336 -3.47 10.05 3.51
C SER A 336 -2.40 10.62 2.59
N VAL A 337 -1.75 11.72 2.98
CA VAL A 337 -0.74 12.44 2.19
C VAL A 337 0.70 12.18 2.66
N MET A 338 0.88 11.46 3.76
CA MET A 338 2.22 11.27 4.34
C MET A 338 3.13 10.47 3.40
N TRP A 339 2.65 9.35 2.86
CA TRP A 339 3.46 8.50 1.97
C TRP A 339 4.03 9.28 0.77
N PRO A 340 3.22 9.95 -0.07
CA PRO A 340 3.73 10.68 -1.22
C PRO A 340 4.67 11.83 -0.81
N LEU A 341 4.44 12.46 0.33
CA LEU A 341 5.30 13.55 0.80
C LEU A 341 6.65 13.04 1.31
N ILE A 342 6.68 11.96 2.08
CA ILE A 342 7.92 11.30 2.54
C ILE A 342 8.72 10.83 1.32
N PHE A 343 8.04 10.18 0.38
CA PHE A 343 8.64 9.66 -0.84
C PHE A 343 9.28 10.78 -1.68
N ASN A 344 8.56 11.88 -1.88
CA ASN A 344 9.07 13.05 -2.59
C ASN A 344 10.30 13.66 -1.91
N LEU A 345 10.28 13.80 -0.57
CA LEU A 345 11.42 14.30 0.18
C LEU A 345 12.66 13.41 0.05
N GLY A 346 12.48 12.10 -0.03
CA GLY A 346 13.56 11.13 -0.23
C GLY A 346 14.13 11.12 -1.65
N LEU A 347 13.38 11.62 -2.65
CA LEU A 347 13.79 11.67 -4.07
C LEU A 347 14.35 13.02 -4.51
N GLN A 348 14.50 14.00 -3.61
CA GLN A 348 14.97 15.33 -3.97
C GLN A 348 16.39 15.31 -4.55
N GLU A 349 16.62 16.10 -5.61
CA GLU A 349 17.93 16.39 -6.22
C GLU A 349 18.75 15.17 -6.71
N LEU A 350 18.09 14.10 -7.14
CA LEU A 350 18.76 12.85 -7.56
C LEU A 350 19.01 12.74 -9.07
N GLY A 351 18.30 13.51 -9.90
CA GLY A 351 18.44 13.49 -11.36
C GLY A 351 18.38 12.07 -11.95
N PRO A 352 19.45 11.59 -12.62
CA PRO A 352 19.48 10.27 -13.26
C PRO A 352 19.35 9.10 -12.27
N HIS A 353 19.60 9.33 -10.97
CA HIS A 353 19.50 8.30 -9.93
C HIS A 353 18.09 8.13 -9.37
N THR A 354 17.11 8.95 -9.78
CA THR A 354 15.72 8.93 -9.25
C THR A 354 15.10 7.54 -9.35
N LYS A 355 15.27 6.81 -10.47
CA LYS A 355 14.73 5.45 -10.65
C LYS A 355 15.31 4.45 -9.63
N ALA A 356 16.63 4.46 -9.47
CA ALA A 356 17.30 3.59 -8.51
C ALA A 356 16.91 3.93 -7.07
N ALA A 357 16.82 5.24 -6.75
CA ALA A 357 16.38 5.72 -5.45
C ALA A 357 14.93 5.32 -5.12
N THR A 358 14.04 5.35 -6.12
CA THR A 358 12.66 4.85 -5.99
C THR A 358 12.66 3.40 -5.50
N GLY A 359 13.48 2.53 -6.10
CA GLY A 359 13.64 1.14 -5.66
C GLY A 359 14.11 1.04 -4.20
N VAL A 360 15.13 1.83 -3.82
CA VAL A 360 15.66 1.85 -2.45
C VAL A 360 14.60 2.30 -1.45
N ILE A 361 13.88 3.39 -1.75
CA ILE A 361 12.84 3.90 -0.84
C ILE A 361 11.67 2.93 -0.72
N ASN A 362 11.26 2.28 -1.82
CA ASN A 362 10.18 1.29 -1.81
C ASN A 362 10.52 0.04 -0.98
N THR A 363 11.79 -0.32 -0.81
CA THR A 363 12.12 -1.42 0.11
C THR A 363 11.70 -1.13 1.55
N GLY A 364 11.56 0.15 1.94
CA GLY A 364 11.04 0.55 3.24
C GLY A 364 9.63 0.02 3.54
N VAL A 365 8.83 -0.32 2.52
CA VAL A 365 7.48 -0.91 2.70
C VAL A 365 7.53 -2.23 3.48
N ILE A 366 8.67 -2.93 3.52
CA ILE A 366 8.88 -4.10 4.38
C ILE A 366 8.65 -3.79 5.87
N GLY A 367 8.63 -2.51 6.27
CA GLY A 367 8.31 -2.11 7.63
C GLY A 367 7.02 -2.74 8.15
N ALA A 368 5.98 -2.87 7.31
CA ALA A 368 4.76 -3.56 7.69
C ALA A 368 4.98 -5.06 8.01
N ALA A 369 5.90 -5.74 7.30
CA ALA A 369 6.21 -7.14 7.55
C ALA A 369 6.93 -7.38 8.88
N LEU A 370 7.78 -6.45 9.29
CA LEU A 370 8.65 -6.60 10.46
C LEU A 370 8.06 -5.94 11.71
N LEU A 371 7.50 -4.73 11.57
CA LEU A 371 6.97 -3.97 12.71
C LEU A 371 5.65 -4.56 13.21
N MET A 372 4.81 -5.12 12.34
CA MET A 372 3.49 -5.57 12.77
C MET A 372 3.52 -6.80 13.70
N PRO A 373 4.31 -7.87 13.46
CA PRO A 373 4.46 -8.94 14.44
C PRO A 373 5.08 -8.47 15.77
N LEU A 374 6.03 -7.50 15.72
CA LEU A 374 6.56 -6.88 16.91
C LEU A 374 5.47 -6.14 17.70
N MET A 375 4.64 -5.35 17.02
CA MET A 375 3.49 -4.69 17.63
C MET A 375 2.49 -5.70 18.19
N GLY A 376 2.25 -6.81 17.48
CA GLY A 376 1.41 -7.91 17.94
C GLY A 376 1.94 -8.57 19.20
N SER A 377 3.26 -8.82 19.28
CA SER A 377 3.88 -9.38 20.50
C SER A 377 3.78 -8.42 21.70
N ILE A 378 3.85 -7.11 21.45
CA ILE A 378 3.62 -6.11 22.51
C ILE A 378 2.17 -6.14 22.96
N VAL A 379 1.21 -6.33 22.04
CA VAL A 379 -0.22 -6.49 22.42
C VAL A 379 -0.40 -7.73 23.30
N ASP A 380 0.21 -8.86 22.94
CA ASP A 380 0.11 -10.11 23.71
C ASP A 380 0.76 -10.00 25.11
N ALA A 381 1.90 -9.28 25.22
CA ALA A 381 2.65 -9.15 26.45
C ALA A 381 2.17 -8.02 27.38
N ALA A 382 1.76 -6.89 26.82
CA ALA A 382 1.55 -5.64 27.55
C ALA A 382 0.22 -4.93 27.23
N GLY A 383 -0.55 -5.50 26.30
CA GLY A 383 -1.85 -4.98 25.90
C GLY A 383 -1.81 -3.93 24.79
N VAL A 384 -2.99 -3.69 24.21
CA VAL A 384 -3.17 -2.82 23.02
C VAL A 384 -2.80 -1.36 23.28
N ILE A 385 -2.96 -0.87 24.51
CA ILE A 385 -2.64 0.53 24.85
C ILE A 385 -1.13 0.76 24.70
N ILE A 386 -0.29 -0.10 25.29
CA ILE A 386 1.17 0.03 25.23
C ILE A 386 1.66 -0.13 23.79
N ALA A 387 1.12 -1.10 23.05
CA ALA A 387 1.40 -1.24 21.62
C ALA A 387 1.05 0.05 20.84
N THR A 388 -0.11 0.67 21.12
CA THR A 388 -0.51 1.93 20.50
C THR A 388 0.45 3.07 20.86
N CYS A 389 0.99 3.12 22.08
CA CYS A 389 2.01 4.11 22.49
C CYS A 389 3.30 3.98 21.68
N CYS A 390 3.70 2.77 21.27
CA CYS A 390 4.90 2.58 20.44
C CYS A 390 4.82 3.28 19.07
N LEU A 391 3.62 3.56 18.56
CA LEU A 391 3.44 4.31 17.32
C LEU A 391 4.08 5.69 17.36
N PHE A 392 4.15 6.34 18.53
CA PHE A 392 4.77 7.67 18.67
C PHE A 392 6.25 7.68 18.30
N ILE A 393 6.97 6.55 18.46
CA ILE A 393 8.36 6.41 18.04
C ILE A 393 8.44 6.57 16.50
N PHE A 394 7.49 5.98 15.78
CA PHE A 394 7.45 6.07 14.32
C PHE A 394 7.11 7.49 13.86
N TYR A 395 6.13 8.15 14.48
CA TYR A 395 5.81 9.55 14.19
C TYR A 395 7.00 10.47 14.47
N ALA A 396 7.70 10.27 15.58
CA ALA A 396 8.86 11.09 15.94
C ALA A 396 9.99 10.98 14.91
N TYR A 397 10.29 9.76 14.44
CA TYR A 397 11.29 9.58 13.41
C TYR A 397 10.89 10.25 12.08
N ILE A 398 9.64 10.08 11.64
CA ILE A 398 9.17 10.69 10.39
C ILE A 398 9.18 12.21 10.49
N LEU A 399 8.83 12.78 11.63
CA LEU A 399 8.88 14.22 11.88
C LEU A 399 10.32 14.75 11.85
N TRP A 400 11.27 14.03 12.44
CA TRP A 400 12.70 14.32 12.34
C TRP A 400 13.19 14.25 10.89
N PHE A 401 12.84 13.18 10.16
CA PHE A 401 13.19 13.04 8.75
C PHE A 401 12.63 14.21 7.92
N CYS A 402 11.37 14.55 8.10
CA CYS A 402 10.72 15.65 7.38
C CYS A 402 11.49 16.97 7.53
N ASN A 403 11.90 17.31 8.74
CA ASN A 403 12.46 18.64 9.04
C ASN A 403 13.98 18.71 8.90
N LEU A 404 14.68 17.63 9.22
CA LEU A 404 16.16 17.57 9.28
C LEU A 404 16.73 16.50 8.35
N GLY A 405 16.32 15.24 8.49
CA GLY A 405 16.94 14.08 7.82
C GLY A 405 16.90 14.18 6.29
N SER A 406 15.80 14.67 5.72
CA SER A 406 15.64 14.84 4.27
C SER A 406 16.54 15.89 3.64
N LYS A 407 17.22 16.71 4.43
CA LYS A 407 18.18 17.74 3.98
C LYS A 407 19.62 17.25 4.00
N ILE A 408 19.89 16.08 4.63
CA ILE A 408 21.25 15.58 4.80
C ILE A 408 21.79 15.08 3.46
N GLY A 409 22.88 15.64 3.02
CA GLY A 409 23.54 15.29 1.76
C GLY A 409 23.00 15.98 0.51
N LEU A 410 21.99 16.85 0.66
CA LEU A 410 21.62 17.81 -0.36
C LEU A 410 22.64 18.95 -0.38
N ASN A 411 22.97 19.46 -1.57
CA ASN A 411 23.81 20.63 -1.68
C ASN A 411 23.05 21.83 -1.05
N LYS A 412 23.66 22.48 -0.05
CA LYS A 412 23.15 23.75 0.43
C LYS A 412 23.20 24.70 -0.79
N GLN A 413 22.02 25.07 -1.29
CA GLN A 413 21.97 26.24 -2.18
C GLN A 413 22.51 27.41 -1.36
N ALA A 414 23.66 27.97 -1.82
CA ALA A 414 24.25 29.17 -1.29
C ALA A 414 23.30 30.35 -1.52
#